data_fe68c3f9afe1635a1d0d78c4c6eb1f14
#
_entry.id   fe68c3f9afe1635a1d0d78c4c6eb1f14
#
_cell.length_a   1.000
_cell.length_b   1.000
_cell.length_c   1.000
_cell.angle_alpha   90.00
_cell.angle_beta   90.00
_cell.angle_gamma   90.00
#
_symmetry.space_group_name_H-M   'P 1'
#
loop_
_entity.id
_entity.type
_entity.pdbx_description
1 polymer ?
#
loop_
_entity_poly.entity_id
_entity_poly.type
_entity_poly.pdbx_seq_one_letter_code
_entity_poly.pdbx_strand_id
1 'polypeptide(L)'
;GRLGGVMFLAALEHDDYFAWARHANEMADIIRAGMERAGIPFFQRTTTNQIFAVLTEEQNAALALDFAYERWATLDDGRVAVRFVTSWATEAEDCQKLVSALEAVA
;
A
#
# COMPACT_ATOMS: atom_id res chain seq x y z
N GLY A 1 -9.75 13.92 -13.80
CA GLY A 1 -8.54 13.23 -14.02
C GLY A 1 -7.79 12.91 -12.74
N ARG A 2 -6.70 12.30 -12.91
CA ARG A 2 -5.85 11.98 -11.78
C ARG A 2 -5.06 13.21 -11.37
N LEU A 3 -5.13 13.55 -10.12
CA LEU A 3 -4.51 14.79 -9.67
C LEU A 3 -3.16 14.59 -9.01
N GLY A 4 -2.61 13.52 -9.12
CA GLY A 4 -1.33 13.28 -8.52
C GLY A 4 -1.19 11.89 -8.15
N GLY A 5 -0.86 11.06 -8.04
CA GLY A 5 -0.57 9.74 -7.67
C GLY A 5 -1.68 8.75 -7.73
N VAL A 6 -1.33 7.53 -7.56
CA VAL A 6 -2.24 6.43 -7.49
C VAL A 6 -2.85 6.38 -6.10
N MET A 7 -4.17 6.19 -6.03
CA MET A 7 -4.89 6.12 -4.77
C MET A 7 -4.99 4.70 -4.29
N PHE A 8 -4.61 4.48 -3.03
CA PHE A 8 -4.71 3.19 -2.38
C PHE A 8 -5.71 3.25 -1.22
N LEU A 9 -6.91 3.74 -1.52
CA LEU A 9 -8.00 3.81 -0.56
C LEU A 9 -9.10 2.86 -0.97
N ALA A 10 -9.78 2.29 0.00
CA ALA A 10 -10.83 1.32 -0.27
C ALA A 10 -12.03 1.98 -0.91
N ALA A 11 -12.59 1.33 -1.89
CA ALA A 11 -13.88 1.70 -2.47
C ALA A 11 -14.85 0.58 -2.19
N LEU A 12 -16.13 0.90 -2.18
CA LEU A 12 -17.09 0.02 -1.61
C LEU A 12 -18.25 -0.29 -2.43
N GLU A 13 -18.99 -1.15 -1.96
CA GLU A 13 -20.31 -1.53 -2.20
C GLU A 13 -20.69 -1.93 -3.52
N HIS A 14 -20.83 -3.20 -3.69
CA HIS A 14 -21.21 -3.79 -4.93
C HIS A 14 -21.79 -5.15 -4.77
N ASP A 15 -22.34 -5.69 -5.84
CA ASP A 15 -23.08 -6.94 -5.83
C ASP A 15 -22.18 -8.16 -5.75
N ASP A 16 -21.03 -8.14 -6.40
CA ASP A 16 -20.14 -9.30 -6.41
C ASP A 16 -19.02 -9.14 -5.41
N TYR A 17 -19.40 -9.13 -4.16
CA TYR A 17 -18.48 -8.87 -3.06
C TYR A 17 -17.31 -9.85 -3.00
N PHE A 18 -17.59 -11.14 -3.21
CA PHE A 18 -16.54 -12.15 -3.05
C PHE A 18 -15.46 -12.03 -4.12
N ALA A 19 -15.84 -11.81 -5.38
CA ALA A 19 -14.87 -11.65 -6.45
C ALA A 19 -14.02 -10.39 -6.23
N TRP A 20 -14.64 -9.32 -5.78
CA TRP A 20 -13.94 -8.08 -5.53
C TRP A 20 -13.00 -8.18 -4.33
N ALA A 21 -13.42 -8.85 -3.28
CA ALA A 21 -12.58 -9.09 -2.13
C ALA A 21 -11.37 -9.95 -2.49
N ARG A 22 -11.58 -10.97 -3.32
CA ARG A 22 -10.47 -11.81 -3.77
C ARG A 22 -9.48 -11.00 -4.58
N HIS A 23 -9.97 -10.19 -5.51
CA HIS A 23 -9.10 -9.33 -6.31
C HIS A 23 -8.32 -8.38 -5.43
N ALA A 24 -8.99 -7.71 -4.48
CA ALA A 24 -8.34 -6.77 -3.58
C ALA A 24 -7.23 -7.45 -2.78
N ASN A 25 -7.48 -8.68 -2.31
CA ASN A 25 -6.49 -9.42 -1.55
C ASN A 25 -5.31 -9.85 -2.42
N GLU A 26 -5.56 -10.21 -3.67
CA GLU A 26 -4.48 -10.55 -4.61
C GLU A 26 -3.60 -9.33 -4.90
N MET A 27 -4.21 -8.18 -5.05
CA MET A 27 -3.46 -6.93 -5.24
C MET A 27 -2.61 -6.62 -4.01
N ALA A 28 -3.17 -6.82 -2.82
CA ALA A 28 -2.44 -6.62 -1.59
C ALA A 28 -1.25 -7.58 -1.48
N ASP A 29 -1.41 -8.81 -1.97
CA ASP A 29 -0.32 -9.79 -1.94
C ASP A 29 0.87 -9.34 -2.78
N ILE A 30 0.62 -8.66 -3.90
CA ILE A 30 1.71 -8.11 -4.72
C ILE A 30 2.52 -7.11 -3.90
N ILE A 31 1.85 -6.25 -3.16
CA ILE A 31 2.51 -5.25 -2.33
C ILE A 31 3.28 -5.91 -1.18
N ARG A 32 2.67 -6.89 -0.53
CA ARG A 32 3.34 -7.61 0.57
C ARG A 32 4.62 -8.29 0.11
N ALA A 33 4.55 -8.98 -1.02
CA ALA A 33 5.72 -9.65 -1.58
C ALA A 33 6.81 -8.64 -1.94
N GLY A 34 6.41 -7.50 -2.50
CA GLY A 34 7.36 -6.44 -2.83
C GLY A 34 8.03 -5.84 -1.61
N MET A 35 7.27 -5.66 -0.52
CA MET A 35 7.85 -5.17 0.73
C MET A 35 8.88 -6.14 1.28
N GLU A 36 8.59 -7.44 1.22
CA GLU A 36 9.55 -8.45 1.68
C GLU A 36 10.84 -8.41 0.88
N ARG A 37 10.73 -8.31 -0.44
CA ARG A 37 11.92 -8.23 -1.29
C ARG A 37 12.72 -6.96 -1.03
N ALA A 38 12.06 -5.86 -0.77
CA ALA A 38 12.70 -4.56 -0.54
C ALA A 38 13.23 -4.40 0.89
N GLY A 39 12.84 -5.29 1.79
CA GLY A 39 13.23 -5.17 3.20
C GLY A 39 12.45 -4.12 3.95
N ILE A 40 11.27 -3.76 3.48
CA ILE A 40 10.40 -2.81 4.17
C ILE A 40 9.65 -3.56 5.28
N PRO A 41 9.79 -3.16 6.54
CA PRO A 41 9.16 -3.90 7.64
C PRO A 41 7.65 -3.72 7.62
N PHE A 42 6.96 -4.73 8.16
CA PHE A 42 5.53 -4.64 8.40
C PHE A 42 5.30 -4.09 9.80
N PHE A 43 4.42 -3.11 9.93
CA PHE A 43 3.97 -2.67 11.25
C PHE A 43 3.05 -3.73 11.86
N GLN A 44 2.22 -4.31 11.02
CA GLN A 44 1.32 -5.40 11.39
C GLN A 44 1.12 -6.25 10.15
N ARG A 45 1.24 -7.57 10.29
CA ARG A 45 0.98 -8.45 9.16
C ARG A 45 -0.50 -8.73 9.05
N THR A 46 -0.99 -8.71 7.82
CA THR A 46 -2.39 -8.97 7.53
C THR A 46 -2.49 -9.91 6.34
N THR A 47 -3.66 -10.51 6.18
CA THR A 47 -3.98 -11.32 5.00
C THR A 47 -5.13 -10.70 4.22
N THR A 48 -5.49 -9.47 4.56
CA THR A 48 -6.60 -8.76 3.95
C THR A 48 -6.09 -7.78 2.91
N ASN A 49 -6.97 -6.88 2.50
CA ASN A 49 -6.63 -5.82 1.55
C ASN A 49 -5.93 -4.62 2.22
N GLN A 50 -5.61 -4.72 3.49
CA GLN A 50 -4.91 -3.65 4.20
C GLN A 50 -3.48 -4.08 4.47
N ILE A 51 -2.53 -3.22 4.12
CA ILE A 51 -1.10 -3.49 4.30
C ILE A 51 -0.52 -2.37 5.15
N PHE A 52 0.15 -2.73 6.23
CA PHE A 52 0.76 -1.76 7.15
C PHE A 52 2.27 -1.86 7.05
N ALA A 53 2.89 -0.79 6.57
CA ALA A 53 4.33 -0.74 6.35
C ALA A 53 4.98 0.25 7.29
N VAL A 54 6.24 0.01 7.64
CA VAL A 54 7.03 0.93 8.45
C VAL A 54 8.04 1.62 7.55
N LEU A 55 7.99 2.94 7.53
CA LEU A 55 8.87 3.76 6.70
C LEU A 55 9.56 4.80 7.57
N THR A 56 10.75 5.23 7.14
CA THR A 56 11.33 6.42 7.72
C THR A 56 10.57 7.64 7.21
N GLU A 57 10.71 8.77 7.88
CA GLU A 57 10.05 9.99 7.39
C GLU A 57 10.54 10.37 5.99
N GLU A 58 11.81 10.13 5.69
CA GLU A 58 12.35 10.41 4.37
C GLU A 58 11.74 9.51 3.31
N GLN A 59 11.61 8.22 3.61
CA GLN A 59 10.97 7.27 2.70
C GLN A 59 9.52 7.68 2.46
N ASN A 60 8.82 8.03 3.52
CA ASN A 60 7.43 8.45 3.43
C ASN A 60 7.28 9.70 2.56
N ALA A 61 8.13 10.69 2.76
CA ALA A 61 8.06 11.91 1.97
C ALA A 61 8.28 11.64 0.49
N ALA A 62 9.23 10.78 0.16
CA ALA A 62 9.51 10.42 -1.23
C ALA A 62 8.34 9.67 -1.85
N LEU A 63 7.79 8.71 -1.13
CA LEU A 63 6.71 7.88 -1.63
C LEU A 63 5.43 8.70 -1.82
N ALA A 64 5.16 9.63 -0.93
CA ALA A 64 3.95 10.43 -0.98
C ALA A 64 3.89 11.40 -2.16
N LEU A 65 5.01 11.59 -2.87
CA LEU A 65 4.99 12.41 -4.09
C LEU A 65 4.16 11.75 -5.19
N ASP A 66 4.14 10.41 -5.23
CA ASP A 66 3.50 9.69 -6.32
C ASP A 66 2.34 8.83 -5.89
N PHE A 67 2.13 8.61 -4.61
CA PHE A 67 1.09 7.71 -4.11
C PHE A 67 0.30 8.36 -3.00
N ALA A 68 -0.99 8.04 -2.94
CA ALA A 68 -1.89 8.50 -1.88
C ALA A 68 -2.24 7.33 -0.98
N TYR A 69 -1.97 7.47 0.31
CA TYR A 69 -2.23 6.45 1.31
C TYR A 69 -2.36 7.13 2.67
N GLU A 70 -2.63 6.34 3.72
CA GLU A 70 -2.85 6.90 5.04
C GLU A 70 -1.63 6.77 5.93
N ARG A 71 -1.33 7.84 6.66
CA ARG A 71 -0.39 7.75 7.78
C ARG A 71 -1.17 7.14 8.92
N TRP A 72 -0.69 6.03 9.45
CA TRP A 72 -1.39 5.27 10.47
C TRP A 72 -0.95 5.62 11.88
N ALA A 73 0.35 5.69 12.10
CA ALA A 73 0.91 5.98 13.41
C ALA A 73 2.33 6.48 13.28
N THR A 74 2.77 7.23 14.29
CA THR A 74 4.18 7.61 14.43
C THR A 74 4.77 6.70 15.50
N LEU A 75 5.91 6.08 15.19
CA LEU A 75 6.57 5.15 16.10
C LEU A 75 7.53 5.91 17.03
N ASP A 76 7.89 5.27 18.13
CA ASP A 76 8.73 5.90 19.15
C ASP A 76 10.11 6.28 18.63
N ASP A 77 10.61 5.55 17.63
CA ASP A 77 11.93 5.80 17.06
C ASP A 77 11.91 6.81 15.91
N GLY A 78 10.77 7.45 15.67
CA GLY A 78 10.64 8.48 14.63
C GLY A 78 10.23 7.96 13.27
N ARG A 79 10.13 6.64 13.10
CA ARG A 79 9.57 6.07 11.86
C ARG A 79 8.06 6.20 11.88
N VAL A 80 7.44 5.95 10.74
CA VAL A 80 5.99 6.04 10.62
C VAL A 80 5.43 4.72 10.11
N ALA A 81 4.28 4.36 10.62
CA ALA A 81 3.48 3.28 10.04
C ALA A 81 2.49 3.90 9.08
N VAL A 82 2.40 3.33 7.88
CA VAL A 82 1.46 3.78 6.86
C VAL A 82 0.58 2.63 6.45
N ARG A 83 -0.61 2.93 5.95
CA ARG A 83 -1.56 1.92 5.50
C ARG A 83 -1.82 2.08 4.02
N PHE A 84 -1.60 1.00 3.26
CA PHE A 84 -2.03 0.89 1.88
C PHE A 84 -3.29 0.04 1.86
N VAL A 85 -4.30 0.46 1.11
CA VAL A 85 -5.54 -0.29 0.99
C VAL A 85 -5.82 -0.53 -0.48
N THR A 86 -5.96 -1.80 -0.85
CA THR A 86 -6.33 -2.16 -2.20
C THR A 86 -7.84 -2.38 -2.28
N SER A 87 -8.38 -2.36 -3.49
CA SER A 87 -9.81 -2.51 -3.69
C SER A 87 -10.07 -3.26 -5.00
N TRP A 88 -11.34 -3.41 -5.30
CA TRP A 88 -11.76 -4.01 -6.56
C TRP A 88 -11.26 -3.22 -7.77
N ALA A 89 -11.00 -1.93 -7.61
CA ALA A 89 -10.54 -1.08 -8.70
C ALA A 89 -9.02 -0.98 -8.79
N THR A 90 -8.30 -1.59 -7.87
CA THR A 90 -6.83 -1.56 -7.89
C THR A 90 -6.31 -2.43 -9.01
N GLU A 91 -5.33 -1.94 -9.76
CA GLU A 91 -4.75 -2.68 -10.87
C GLU A 91 -3.36 -3.17 -10.50
N ALA A 92 -3.00 -4.33 -11.04
CA ALA A 92 -1.69 -4.92 -10.78
C ALA A 92 -0.56 -3.97 -11.19
N GLU A 93 -0.74 -3.24 -12.27
CA GLU A 93 0.26 -2.29 -12.74
C GLU A 93 0.55 -1.22 -11.69
N ASP A 94 -0.49 -0.75 -11.02
CA ASP A 94 -0.33 0.26 -9.96
C ASP A 94 0.38 -0.33 -8.75
N CYS A 95 0.10 -1.58 -8.43
CA CYS A 95 0.80 -2.27 -7.35
C CYS A 95 2.27 -2.44 -7.69
N GLN A 96 2.60 -2.76 -8.94
CA GLN A 96 3.99 -2.89 -9.36
C GLN A 96 4.71 -1.55 -9.31
N LYS A 97 4.02 -0.46 -9.63
CA LYS A 97 4.60 0.88 -9.50
C LYS A 97 4.92 1.19 -8.05
N LEU A 98 4.03 0.86 -7.14
CA LEU A 98 4.28 1.06 -5.71
C LEU A 98 5.46 0.22 -5.24
N VAL A 99 5.52 -1.05 -5.66
CA VAL A 99 6.62 -1.94 -5.29
C VAL A 99 7.95 -1.37 -5.79
N SER A 100 7.99 -0.90 -7.04
CA SER A 100 9.21 -0.31 -7.60
C SER A 100 9.63 0.92 -6.80
N ALA A 101 8.68 1.75 -6.39
CA ALA A 101 8.97 2.93 -5.58
C ALA A 101 9.49 2.55 -4.20
N LEU A 102 8.91 1.51 -3.58
CA LEU A 102 9.39 1.02 -2.29
C LEU A 102 10.82 0.49 -2.39
N GLU A 103 11.13 -0.22 -3.47
CA GLU A 103 12.48 -0.71 -3.70
C GLU A 103 13.47 0.45 -3.88
N ALA A 104 13.04 1.52 -4.53
CA ALA A 104 13.89 2.67 -4.79
C ALA A 104 14.23 3.45 -3.52
N VAL A 105 13.33 3.46 -2.53
CA VAL A 105 13.56 4.22 -1.29
C VAL A 105 14.10 3.35 -0.16
N ALA A 106 14.12 2.06 -0.36
CA ALA A 106 14.55 1.12 0.69
C ALA A 106 16.03 1.22 1.00
#